data_8fdcf31721a76117280983316b3eee50
#
_entry.id   8fdcf31721a76117280983316b3eee50
#
_cell.length_a   1.000
_cell.length_b   1.000
_cell.length_c   1.000
_cell.angle_alpha   90.00
_cell.angle_beta   90.00
_cell.angle_gamma   90.00
#
_symmetry.space_group_name_H-M   'P 1'
#
loop_
_entity.id
_entity.type
_entity.pdbx_description
1 polymer ?
#
loop_
_entity_poly.entity_id
_entity_poly.type
_entity_poly.pdbx_seq_one_letter_code
_entity_poly.pdbx_strand_id
1 'polypeptide(L)' 'MTLPDIELVSAAVHEAWIASKAAQGVTSRKAEDGEELIAPYAQLSEKAKELDRVTVRAVYAAIQKAEQG' A
#
# COMPACT_ATOMS: atom_id res chain seq x y z
N MET A 1 -12.19 -18.04 3.57
CA MET A 1 -12.37 -16.95 2.59
C MET A 1 -11.17 -16.89 1.64
N THR A 2 -11.43 -16.78 0.36
CA THR A 2 -10.36 -16.57 -0.62
C THR A 2 -10.04 -15.07 -0.67
N LEU A 3 -8.79 -14.72 -0.41
CA LEU A 3 -8.36 -13.33 -0.44
C LEU A 3 -8.01 -12.90 -1.88
N PRO A 4 -8.27 -11.63 -2.22
CA PRO A 4 -7.92 -11.14 -3.55
C PRO A 4 -6.41 -11.06 -3.76
N ASP A 5 -6.01 -10.86 -5.02
CA ASP A 5 -4.60 -10.71 -5.39
C ASP A 5 -3.97 -9.55 -4.64
N ILE A 6 -2.82 -9.81 -4.04
CA ILE A 6 -2.11 -8.83 -3.22
C ILE A 6 -1.72 -7.57 -4.02
N GLU A 7 -1.39 -7.70 -5.30
CA GLU A 7 -1.02 -6.53 -6.12
C GLU A 7 -2.20 -5.59 -6.32
N LEU A 8 -3.39 -6.12 -6.56
CA LEU A 8 -4.59 -5.31 -6.69
C LEU A 8 -4.89 -4.55 -5.40
N VAL A 9 -4.81 -5.23 -4.27
CA VAL A 9 -5.13 -4.62 -2.98
C VAL A 9 -4.05 -3.62 -2.59
N SER A 10 -2.77 -3.94 -2.82
CA SER A 10 -1.67 -3.01 -2.53
C SER A 10 -1.80 -1.73 -3.34
N ALA A 11 -2.16 -1.84 -4.62
CA ALA A 11 -2.39 -0.66 -5.46
C ALA A 11 -3.53 0.20 -4.90
N ALA A 12 -4.63 -0.42 -4.48
CA ALA A 12 -5.77 0.29 -3.91
C ALA A 12 -5.39 0.98 -2.59
N VAL A 13 -4.62 0.32 -1.75
CA VAL A 13 -4.12 0.90 -0.49
C VAL A 13 -3.25 2.12 -0.79
N HIS A 14 -2.36 2.00 -1.77
CA HIS A 14 -1.47 3.10 -2.16
C HIS A 14 -2.27 4.30 -2.67
N GLU A 15 -3.25 4.08 -3.53
CA GLU A 15 -4.09 5.16 -4.06
C GLU A 15 -4.89 5.85 -2.95
N ALA A 16 -5.39 5.09 -1.99
CA ALA A 16 -6.10 5.65 -0.83
C ALA A 16 -5.15 6.51 0.01
N TRP A 17 -3.90 6.06 0.19
CA TRP A 17 -2.90 6.82 0.91
C TRP A 17 -2.60 8.15 0.21
N ILE A 18 -2.43 8.13 -1.13
CA ILE A 18 -2.21 9.34 -1.91
C ILE A 18 -3.37 10.32 -1.73
N ALA A 19 -4.61 9.82 -1.83
CA ALA A 19 -5.81 10.66 -1.67
C ALA A 19 -5.84 11.29 -0.27
N SER A 20 -5.49 10.53 0.75
CA SER A 20 -5.42 11.03 2.13
C SER A 20 -4.37 12.14 2.26
N LYS A 21 -3.19 11.96 1.64
CA LYS A 21 -2.14 12.98 1.67
C LYS A 21 -2.56 14.24 0.93
N ALA A 22 -3.21 14.09 -0.23
CA ALA A 22 -3.73 15.23 -0.98
C ALA A 22 -4.72 16.03 -0.14
N ALA A 23 -5.60 15.37 0.59
CA ALA A 23 -6.57 16.03 1.47
C ALA A 23 -5.88 16.81 2.58
N GLN A 24 -4.66 16.42 2.97
CA GLN A 24 -3.84 17.11 3.97
C GLN A 24 -2.94 18.19 3.35
N GLY A 25 -3.00 18.38 2.04
CA GLY A 25 -2.14 19.33 1.33
C GLY A 25 -0.73 18.83 1.09
N VAL A 26 -0.48 17.52 1.27
CA VAL A 26 0.84 16.92 1.05
C VAL A 26 0.94 16.44 -0.38
N THR A 27 1.91 17.00 -1.14
CA THR A 27 2.09 16.70 -2.55
C THR A 27 3.35 15.92 -2.87
N SER A 28 4.19 15.67 -1.86
CA SER A 28 5.44 14.94 -2.04
C SER A 28 5.78 14.19 -0.76
N ARG A 29 6.26 12.97 -0.93
CA ARG A 29 6.75 12.16 0.18
C ARG A 29 7.87 11.28 -0.36
N LYS A 30 9.10 11.55 0.05
CA LYS A 30 10.28 10.84 -0.44
C LYS A 30 10.64 9.67 0.47
N ALA A 31 11.01 8.54 -0.13
CA ALA A 31 11.63 7.44 0.59
C ALA A 31 13.06 7.80 0.95
N GLU A 32 13.72 6.98 1.78
CA GLU A 32 15.10 7.21 2.19
C GLU A 32 16.05 7.33 1.00
N ASP A 33 15.78 6.60 -0.07
CA ASP A 33 16.62 6.62 -1.28
C ASP A 33 16.26 7.77 -2.23
N GLY A 34 15.33 8.62 -1.84
CA GLY A 34 14.91 9.77 -2.64
C GLY A 34 13.79 9.51 -3.62
N GLU A 35 13.28 8.29 -3.67
CA GLU A 35 12.17 7.97 -4.56
C GLU A 35 10.90 8.69 -4.12
N GLU A 36 10.18 9.31 -5.08
CA GLU A 36 8.91 9.96 -4.79
C GLU A 36 7.82 8.90 -4.63
N LEU A 37 7.21 8.85 -3.44
CA LEU A 37 6.17 7.87 -3.14
C LEU A 37 4.77 8.32 -3.53
N ILE A 38 4.57 9.64 -3.73
CA ILE A 38 3.30 10.16 -4.25
C ILE A 38 3.32 10.06 -5.77
N ALA A 39 3.09 8.85 -6.25
CA ALA A 39 3.07 8.48 -7.65
C ALA A 39 2.18 7.24 -7.79
N PRO A 40 1.61 6.98 -8.98
CA PRO A 40 0.80 5.78 -9.17
C PRO A 40 1.57 4.51 -8.80
N TYR A 41 0.88 3.58 -8.16
CA TYR A 41 1.49 2.33 -7.69
C TYR A 41 2.30 1.62 -8.79
N ALA A 42 1.75 1.58 -10.00
CA ALA A 42 2.40 0.89 -11.12
C ALA A 42 3.76 1.50 -11.50
N GLN A 43 4.00 2.76 -11.13
CA GLN A 43 5.25 3.46 -11.46
C GLN A 43 6.28 3.36 -10.35
N LEU A 44 5.92 2.79 -9.20
CA LEU A 44 6.85 2.65 -8.08
C LEU A 44 7.86 1.53 -8.34
N SER A 45 9.05 1.65 -7.72
CA SER A 45 10.01 0.56 -7.70
C SER A 45 9.45 -0.64 -6.93
N GLU A 46 10.01 -1.81 -7.14
CA GLU A 46 9.61 -3.00 -6.38
C GLU A 46 9.82 -2.79 -4.88
N LYS A 47 10.88 -2.10 -4.50
CA LYS A 47 11.16 -1.77 -3.10
C LYS A 47 10.04 -0.92 -2.50
N ALA A 48 9.58 0.09 -3.23
CA ALA A 48 8.51 0.97 -2.77
C ALA A 48 7.17 0.23 -2.72
N LYS A 49 6.88 -0.59 -3.74
CA LYS A 49 5.67 -1.43 -3.75
C LYS A 49 5.63 -2.37 -2.56
N GLU A 50 6.78 -2.88 -2.14
CA GLU A 50 6.86 -3.81 -1.02
C GLU A 50 6.37 -3.17 0.29
N LEU A 51 6.51 -1.86 0.46
CA LEU A 51 5.99 -1.17 1.64
C LEU A 51 4.48 -1.39 1.77
N ASP A 52 3.75 -1.28 0.66
CA ASP A 52 2.30 -1.51 0.65
C ASP A 52 1.97 -2.99 0.81
N ARG A 53 2.76 -3.86 0.18
CA ARG A 53 2.55 -5.32 0.28
C ARG A 53 2.68 -5.80 1.72
N VAL A 54 3.64 -5.26 2.48
CA VAL A 54 3.82 -5.62 3.89
C VAL A 54 2.56 -5.27 4.69
N THR A 55 2.01 -4.09 4.46
CA THR A 55 0.77 -3.66 5.12
C THR A 55 -0.38 -4.60 4.77
N VAL A 56 -0.54 -4.92 3.49
CA VAL A 56 -1.62 -5.79 3.01
C VAL A 56 -1.47 -7.20 3.59
N ARG A 57 -0.26 -7.73 3.65
CA ARG A 57 -0.02 -9.06 4.24
C ARG A 57 -0.42 -9.08 5.71
N ALA A 58 -0.14 -8.01 6.44
CA ALA A 58 -0.53 -7.91 7.85
C ALA A 58 -2.04 -7.92 8.00
N VAL A 59 -2.76 -7.21 7.12
CA VAL A 59 -4.22 -7.20 7.11
C VAL A 59 -4.75 -8.59 6.78
N TYR A 60 -4.19 -9.25 5.76
CA TYR A 60 -4.61 -10.60 5.37
C TYR A 60 -4.42 -11.59 6.52
N ALA A 61 -3.27 -11.51 7.20
CA ALA A 61 -3.01 -12.38 8.35
C ALA A 61 -4.02 -12.14 9.47
N ALA A 62 -4.39 -10.88 9.71
CA ALA A 62 -5.38 -10.54 10.72
C ALA A 62 -6.77 -11.10 10.37
N ILE A 63 -7.16 -11.01 9.10
CA ILE A 63 -8.44 -11.55 8.63
C ILE A 63 -8.47 -13.06 8.82
N GLN A 64 -7.41 -13.77 8.42
CA GLN A 64 -7.34 -15.21 8.54
C GLN A 64 -7.37 -15.65 10.00
N LYS A 65 -6.67 -14.93 10.86
CA LYS A 65 -6.68 -15.20 12.29
C LYS A 65 -8.08 -15.00 12.89
N ALA A 66 -8.77 -13.96 12.48
CA ALA A 66 -10.14 -13.68 12.93
C ALA A 66 -11.09 -14.80 12.51
N GLU A 67 -10.91 -15.36 11.31
CA GLU A 67 -11.74 -16.48 10.82
C GLU A 67 -11.50 -17.76 11.61
N GLN A 68 -10.27 -17.96 12.11
CA GLN A 68 -9.90 -19.14 12.88
C GLN A 68 -10.37 -19.07 14.33
N GLY A 69 -10.52 -17.86 14.82
CA GLY A 69 -10.85 -17.61 16.20
C GLY A 69 -12.31 -17.53 16.48
#